data_55e1c13bb95ca3fe4a98f74de22b6bc7
#
_entry.id   55e1c13bb95ca3fe4a98f74de22b6bc7
#
_cell.length_a   1.000
_cell.length_b   1.000
_cell.length_c   1.000
_cell.angle_alpha   90.00
_cell.angle_beta   90.00
_cell.angle_gamma   90.00
#
_symmetry.space_group_name_H-M   'P 1'
#
loop_
_entity.id
_entity.type
_entity.pdbx_description
1 polymer ?
#
loop_
_entity_poly.entity_id
_entity_poly.type
_entity_poly.pdbx_seq_one_letter_code
_entity_poly.pdbx_strand_id
1 'polypeptide(L)'
;MDYIAKLTAIAKSHGGIIETRISEQHGISKAMLYNLCKEDKIHRIVKGQYILPDDMQDELLSISKRSDRIIFSHETALFLHGISDRTPFEHTVTAPSGCIPSAAIKSECKVYYIKPELFELGKTTLRTPSGNNVPAYDLERTICDVIRSRNKLG
;
A
#
# COMPACT_ATOMS: atom_id res chain seq x y z
N MET A 1 6.76 -4.27 -30.99
CA MET A 1 7.07 -4.54 -29.57
C MET A 1 5.79 -4.60 -28.76
N ASP A 2 5.59 -5.67 -28.02
CA ASP A 2 4.35 -5.87 -27.28
C ASP A 2 4.46 -5.30 -25.87
N TYR A 3 3.97 -4.10 -25.67
CA TYR A 3 4.00 -3.46 -24.36
C TYR A 3 3.08 -4.16 -23.35
N ILE A 4 1.98 -4.75 -23.83
CA ILE A 4 1.06 -5.46 -22.95
C ILE A 4 1.73 -6.71 -22.36
N ALA A 5 2.52 -7.43 -23.14
CA ALA A 5 3.27 -8.59 -22.63
C ALA A 5 4.28 -8.16 -21.57
N LYS A 6 4.98 -7.04 -21.81
CA LYS A 6 5.92 -6.49 -20.83
C LYS A 6 5.23 -6.08 -19.55
N LEU A 7 4.09 -5.39 -19.65
CA LEU A 7 3.33 -4.95 -18.50
C LEU A 7 2.74 -6.13 -17.73
N THR A 8 2.32 -7.18 -18.44
CA THR A 8 1.84 -8.40 -17.79
C THR A 8 2.94 -9.04 -16.95
N ALA A 9 4.16 -9.08 -17.48
CA ALA A 9 5.30 -9.63 -16.73
C ALA A 9 5.64 -8.76 -15.51
N ILE A 10 5.59 -7.43 -15.66
CA ILE A 10 5.82 -6.50 -14.55
C ILE A 10 4.76 -6.70 -13.48
N ALA A 11 3.49 -6.75 -13.86
CA ALA A 11 2.39 -6.94 -12.93
C ALA A 11 2.53 -8.25 -12.16
N LYS A 12 2.86 -9.32 -12.86
CA LYS A 12 3.03 -10.64 -12.25
C LYS A 12 4.14 -10.64 -11.19
N SER A 13 5.19 -9.88 -11.43
CA SER A 13 6.34 -9.81 -10.50
C SER A 13 6.09 -8.85 -9.34
N HIS A 14 5.07 -8.02 -9.40
CA HIS A 14 4.84 -6.94 -8.43
C HIS A 14 3.42 -6.98 -7.84
N GLY A 15 2.87 -8.18 -7.70
CA GLY A 15 1.58 -8.35 -7.03
C GLY A 15 0.39 -7.77 -7.77
N GLY A 16 0.49 -7.62 -9.08
CA GLY A 16 -0.56 -7.09 -9.93
C GLY A 16 -0.49 -5.59 -10.15
N ILE A 17 0.40 -4.89 -9.47
CA ILE A 17 0.51 -3.44 -9.58
C ILE A 17 1.60 -3.06 -10.58
N ILE A 18 1.26 -2.17 -11.49
CA ILE A 18 2.20 -1.62 -12.48
C ILE A 18 2.54 -0.21 -12.04
N GLU A 19 3.75 -0.01 -11.54
CA GLU A 19 4.22 1.30 -11.15
C GLU A 19 4.91 1.99 -12.33
N THR A 20 4.64 3.28 -12.51
CA THR A 20 5.28 4.08 -13.57
C THR A 20 6.80 4.00 -13.47
N ARG A 21 7.33 4.10 -12.25
CA ARG A 21 8.78 4.06 -12.03
C ARG A 21 9.41 2.77 -12.54
N ILE A 22 8.76 1.63 -12.28
CA ILE A 22 9.25 0.32 -12.72
C ILE A 22 9.09 0.17 -14.24
N SER A 23 7.96 0.65 -14.78
CA SER A 23 7.71 0.59 -16.22
C SER A 23 8.76 1.38 -17.01
N GLU A 24 9.17 2.53 -16.51
CA GLU A 24 10.21 3.32 -17.16
C GLU A 24 11.55 2.60 -17.20
N GLN A 25 11.86 1.81 -16.18
CA GLN A 25 13.06 0.97 -16.16
C GLN A 25 13.04 -0.09 -17.24
N HIS A 26 11.86 -0.45 -17.73
CA HIS A 26 11.68 -1.45 -18.79
C HIS A 26 11.36 -0.81 -20.15
N GLY A 27 11.61 0.48 -20.30
CA GLY A 27 11.44 1.17 -21.56
C GLY A 27 10.02 1.60 -21.89
N ILE A 28 9.11 1.54 -20.93
CA ILE A 28 7.73 2.00 -21.12
C ILE A 28 7.57 3.33 -20.42
N SER A 29 7.36 4.39 -21.22
CA SER A 29 7.28 5.76 -20.69
C SER A 29 5.93 6.04 -20.05
N LYS A 30 5.91 7.10 -19.24
CA LYS A 30 4.68 7.61 -18.65
C LYS A 30 3.61 7.92 -19.72
N ALA A 31 4.04 8.48 -20.86
CA ALA A 31 3.12 8.78 -21.96
C ALA A 31 2.50 7.52 -22.55
N MET A 32 3.29 6.45 -22.68
CA MET A 32 2.79 5.17 -23.17
C MET A 32 1.74 4.58 -22.21
N LEU A 33 1.99 4.67 -20.89
CA LEU A 33 1.03 4.21 -19.89
C LEU A 33 -0.26 5.00 -19.97
N TYR A 34 -0.17 6.31 -20.13
CA TYR A 34 -1.34 7.18 -20.29
C TYR A 34 -2.17 6.77 -21.49
N ASN A 35 -1.52 6.52 -22.64
CA ASN A 35 -2.22 6.11 -23.86
C ASN A 35 -2.88 4.74 -23.70
N LEU A 36 -2.20 3.78 -23.09
CA LEU A 36 -2.77 2.46 -22.82
C LEU A 36 -3.97 2.55 -21.89
N CYS A 37 -3.92 3.45 -20.92
CA CYS A 37 -5.04 3.68 -20.00
C CYS A 37 -6.25 4.27 -20.76
N LYS A 38 -6.01 5.20 -21.68
CA LYS A 38 -7.08 5.78 -22.51
C LYS A 38 -7.72 4.73 -23.41
N GLU A 39 -6.97 3.72 -23.82
CA GLU A 39 -7.46 2.63 -24.65
C GLU A 39 -8.09 1.50 -23.83
N ASP A 40 -8.23 1.69 -22.52
CA ASP A 40 -8.76 0.69 -21.58
C ASP A 40 -7.97 -0.62 -21.54
N LYS A 41 -6.71 -0.58 -21.91
CA LYS A 41 -5.81 -1.74 -21.82
C LYS A 41 -5.21 -1.92 -20.45
N ILE A 42 -5.17 -0.85 -19.68
CA ILE A 42 -4.83 -0.85 -18.25
C ILE A 42 -5.75 0.14 -17.55
N HIS A 43 -5.89 0.01 -16.23
CA HIS A 43 -6.70 0.94 -15.45
C HIS A 43 -5.80 1.60 -14.40
N ARG A 44 -6.06 2.88 -14.13
CA ARG A 44 -5.32 3.63 -13.14
C ARG A 44 -5.88 3.36 -11.75
N ILE A 45 -5.01 3.03 -10.80
CA ILE A 45 -5.38 2.91 -9.38
C ILE A 45 -5.29 4.28 -8.71
N VAL A 46 -4.09 4.84 -8.71
CA VAL A 46 -3.79 6.18 -8.23
C VAL A 46 -2.64 6.71 -9.08
N LYS A 47 -2.23 7.94 -8.86
CA LYS A 47 -1.09 8.52 -9.59
C LYS A 47 0.12 7.59 -9.46
N GLY A 48 0.64 7.17 -10.61
CA GLY A 48 1.84 6.33 -10.68
C GLY A 48 1.59 4.84 -10.51
N GLN A 49 0.33 4.40 -10.39
CA GLN A 49 -0.01 2.98 -10.27
C GLN A 49 -1.12 2.60 -11.21
N TYR A 50 -0.95 1.48 -11.90
CA TYR A 50 -1.93 0.93 -12.84
C TYR A 50 -2.12 -0.56 -12.57
N ILE A 51 -3.19 -1.11 -13.13
CA ILE A 51 -3.52 -2.53 -13.00
C ILE A 51 -4.10 -3.02 -14.32
N LEU A 52 -3.89 -4.30 -14.62
CA LEU A 52 -4.50 -4.92 -15.79
C LEU A 52 -6.00 -5.09 -15.55
N PRO A 53 -6.84 -4.99 -16.62
CA PRO A 53 -8.29 -5.00 -16.44
C PRO A 53 -8.85 -6.23 -15.74
N ASP A 54 -8.22 -7.40 -15.96
CA ASP A 54 -8.72 -8.66 -15.41
C ASP A 54 -8.13 -9.01 -14.05
N ASP A 55 -7.19 -8.23 -13.56
CA ASP A 55 -6.56 -8.47 -12.26
C ASP A 55 -7.37 -7.86 -11.12
N MET A 56 -7.36 -8.53 -9.98
CA MET A 56 -7.96 -8.00 -8.77
C MET A 56 -6.93 -7.16 -8.02
N GLN A 57 -7.34 -5.96 -7.61
CA GLN A 57 -6.46 -5.06 -6.89
C GLN A 57 -6.26 -5.53 -5.46
N ASP A 58 -4.99 -5.63 -5.04
CA ASP A 58 -4.65 -5.77 -3.63
C ASP A 58 -4.51 -4.36 -3.05
N GLU A 59 -5.55 -3.89 -2.40
CA GLU A 59 -5.60 -2.53 -1.87
C GLU A 59 -4.49 -2.25 -0.87
N LEU A 60 -4.22 -3.21 0.02
CA LEU A 60 -3.16 -3.04 1.03
C LEU A 60 -1.79 -2.91 0.38
N LEU A 61 -1.51 -3.75 -0.62
CA LEU A 61 -0.27 -3.65 -1.35
C LEU A 61 -0.15 -2.31 -2.08
N SER A 62 -1.23 -1.87 -2.72
CA SER A 62 -1.24 -0.58 -3.41
C SER A 62 -0.93 0.57 -2.44
N ILE A 63 -1.56 0.57 -1.27
CA ILE A 63 -1.31 1.59 -0.25
C ILE A 63 0.16 1.56 0.19
N SER A 64 0.70 0.37 0.46
CA SER A 64 2.09 0.23 0.92
C SER A 64 3.10 0.77 -0.10
N LYS A 65 2.77 0.70 -1.39
CA LYS A 65 3.66 1.17 -2.45
C LYS A 65 3.58 2.67 -2.69
N ARG A 66 2.66 3.37 -2.04
CA ARG A 66 2.51 4.82 -2.19
C ARG A 66 3.54 5.62 -1.41
N SER A 67 4.17 4.99 -0.42
CA SER A 67 5.21 5.62 0.39
C SER A 67 6.03 4.56 1.09
N ASP A 68 7.33 4.81 1.26
CA ASP A 68 8.20 3.97 2.09
C ASP A 68 8.25 4.47 3.53
N ARG A 69 7.47 5.51 3.85
CA ARG A 69 7.43 6.13 5.18
C ARG A 69 6.12 5.87 5.90
N ILE A 70 5.45 4.77 5.60
CA ILE A 70 4.24 4.33 6.30
C ILE A 70 4.36 2.86 6.65
N ILE A 71 3.76 2.49 7.78
CA ILE A 71 3.69 1.11 8.24
C ILE A 71 2.26 0.86 8.68
N PHE A 72 1.64 -0.24 8.26
CA PHE A 72 0.29 -0.58 8.71
C PHE A 72 0.29 -0.79 10.21
N SER A 73 -0.69 -0.19 10.88
CA SER A 73 -0.78 -0.16 12.34
C SER A 73 -2.21 -0.33 12.83
N HIS A 74 -2.37 -0.40 14.14
CA HIS A 74 -3.68 -0.39 14.81
C HIS A 74 -4.63 -1.45 14.22
N GLU A 75 -5.82 -1.06 13.81
CA GLU A 75 -6.84 -2.01 13.35
C GLU A 75 -6.42 -2.78 12.10
N THR A 76 -5.72 -2.14 11.17
CA THR A 76 -5.25 -2.82 9.96
C THR A 76 -4.19 -3.87 10.32
N ALA A 77 -3.28 -3.56 11.23
CA ALA A 77 -2.30 -4.54 11.69
C ALA A 77 -2.98 -5.70 12.41
N LEU A 78 -4.00 -5.44 13.23
CA LEU A 78 -4.76 -6.51 13.88
C LEU A 78 -5.42 -7.42 12.84
N PHE A 79 -5.99 -6.83 11.79
CA PHE A 79 -6.57 -7.60 10.70
C PHE A 79 -5.52 -8.47 10.01
N LEU A 80 -4.35 -7.90 9.73
CA LEU A 80 -3.26 -8.63 9.07
C LEU A 80 -2.71 -9.77 9.94
N HIS A 81 -2.77 -9.62 11.27
CA HIS A 81 -2.38 -10.68 12.20
C HIS A 81 -3.45 -11.75 12.37
N GLY A 82 -4.63 -11.56 11.79
CA GLY A 82 -5.73 -12.50 11.92
C GLY A 82 -6.49 -12.38 13.23
N ILE A 83 -6.25 -11.33 13.99
CA ILE A 83 -6.95 -11.10 15.28
C ILE A 83 -8.36 -10.57 15.02
N SER A 84 -8.53 -9.74 13.99
CA SER A 84 -9.83 -9.19 13.61
C SER A 84 -10.31 -9.89 12.35
N ASP A 85 -11.55 -10.42 12.38
CA ASP A 85 -12.17 -11.06 11.23
C ASP A 85 -12.70 -10.07 10.23
N ARG A 86 -12.86 -8.82 10.65
CA ARG A 86 -13.45 -7.78 9.82
C ARG A 86 -12.37 -6.94 9.17
N THR A 87 -12.47 -6.77 7.85
CA THR A 87 -11.63 -5.80 7.14
C THR A 87 -11.96 -4.40 7.68
N PRO A 88 -10.95 -3.62 8.09
CA PRO A 88 -11.22 -2.26 8.55
C PRO A 88 -11.93 -1.44 7.48
N PHE A 89 -12.88 -0.62 7.90
CA PHE A 89 -13.58 0.29 7.00
C PHE A 89 -12.60 1.29 6.39
N GLU A 90 -11.67 1.76 7.21
CA GLU A 90 -10.60 2.65 6.78
C GLU A 90 -9.28 2.06 7.27
N HIS A 91 -8.30 1.91 6.37
CA HIS A 91 -7.02 1.36 6.77
C HIS A 91 -6.23 2.35 7.62
N THR A 92 -5.47 1.83 8.57
CA THR A 92 -4.67 2.64 9.48
C THR A 92 -3.19 2.43 9.22
N VAL A 93 -2.48 3.55 9.12
CA VAL A 93 -1.03 3.54 8.94
C VAL A 93 -0.39 4.49 9.95
N THR A 94 0.86 4.26 10.26
CA THR A 94 1.66 5.15 11.10
C THR A 94 2.81 5.70 10.28
N ALA A 95 3.08 6.99 10.43
CA ALA A 95 4.18 7.68 9.77
C ALA A 95 5.04 8.37 10.83
N PRO A 96 6.33 8.63 10.55
CA PRO A 96 7.14 9.38 11.49
C PRO A 96 6.70 10.85 11.53
N SER A 97 6.72 11.45 12.72
CA SER A 97 6.41 12.87 12.88
C SER A 97 7.33 13.70 12.01
N GLY A 98 6.78 14.72 11.37
CA GLY A 98 7.52 15.55 10.42
C GLY A 98 7.41 15.09 8.98
N CYS A 99 6.95 13.88 8.75
CA CYS A 99 6.67 13.38 7.40
C CYS A 99 5.23 13.74 7.05
N ILE A 100 5.02 14.27 5.84
CA ILE A 100 3.67 14.61 5.36
C ILE A 100 3.29 13.58 4.29
N PRO A 101 2.39 12.64 4.61
CA PRO A 101 1.95 11.66 3.61
C PRO A 101 1.26 12.34 2.43
N SER A 102 1.35 11.70 1.27
CA SER A 102 0.71 12.22 0.06
C SER A 102 -0.81 12.20 0.17
N ALA A 103 -1.48 12.95 -0.71
CA ALA A 103 -2.93 12.97 -0.78
C ALA A 103 -3.49 11.56 -1.05
N ALA A 104 -2.78 10.74 -1.81
CA ALA A 104 -3.19 9.36 -2.10
C ALA A 104 -3.26 8.49 -0.85
N ILE A 105 -2.51 8.84 0.18
CA ILE A 105 -2.56 8.13 1.47
C ILE A 105 -3.59 8.76 2.38
N LYS A 106 -3.56 10.08 2.52
CA LYS A 106 -4.46 10.80 3.44
C LYS A 106 -5.94 10.62 3.10
N SER A 107 -6.26 10.50 1.81
CA SER A 107 -7.65 10.37 1.38
C SER A 107 -8.25 9.00 1.66
N GLU A 108 -7.42 7.98 1.82
CA GLU A 108 -7.89 6.60 1.98
C GLU A 108 -7.52 5.97 3.30
N CYS A 109 -6.67 6.61 4.09
CA CYS A 109 -6.15 6.03 5.33
C CYS A 109 -6.25 6.99 6.49
N LYS A 110 -6.44 6.43 7.67
CA LYS A 110 -6.25 7.18 8.91
C LYS A 110 -4.75 7.11 9.24
N VAL A 111 -4.12 8.27 9.40
CA VAL A 111 -2.68 8.35 9.63
C VAL A 111 -2.41 8.72 11.08
N TYR A 112 -1.63 7.89 11.77
CA TYR A 112 -1.10 8.20 13.08
C TYR A 112 0.35 8.61 12.93
N TYR A 113 0.83 9.44 13.84
CA TYR A 113 2.22 9.91 13.82
C TYR A 113 2.93 9.47 15.08
N ILE A 114 4.21 9.16 14.96
CA ILE A 114 5.04 8.75 16.09
C ILE A 114 6.42 9.36 15.93
N LYS A 115 7.14 9.49 17.06
CA LYS A 115 8.52 9.99 17.03
C LYS A 115 9.34 9.15 16.05
N PRO A 116 10.20 9.79 15.23
CA PRO A 116 11.00 9.05 14.26
C PRO A 116 11.84 7.92 14.88
N GLU A 117 12.31 8.10 16.09
CA GLU A 117 13.12 7.09 16.80
C GLU A 117 12.34 5.81 17.07
N LEU A 118 11.01 5.90 17.15
CA LEU A 118 10.14 4.78 17.46
C LEU A 118 9.44 4.21 16.23
N PHE A 119 9.60 4.85 15.08
CA PHE A 119 8.84 4.49 13.87
C PHE A 119 9.09 3.04 13.44
N GLU A 120 10.35 2.61 13.41
CA GLU A 120 10.68 1.27 12.94
C GLU A 120 10.66 0.20 14.03
N LEU A 121 10.45 0.58 15.28
CA LEU A 121 10.41 -0.36 16.38
C LEU A 121 9.20 -1.28 16.24
N GLY A 122 9.46 -2.57 16.12
CA GLY A 122 8.41 -3.57 15.94
C GLY A 122 7.93 -3.73 14.50
N LYS A 123 8.61 -3.11 13.52
CA LYS A 123 8.29 -3.28 12.12
C LYS A 123 8.58 -4.71 11.67
N THR A 124 7.63 -5.30 10.97
CA THR A 124 7.78 -6.63 10.38
C THR A 124 7.10 -6.64 9.02
N THR A 125 7.08 -7.79 8.39
CA THR A 125 6.41 -7.99 7.13
C THR A 125 5.28 -8.99 7.34
N LEU A 126 4.08 -8.63 6.91
CA LEU A 126 2.91 -9.49 6.98
C LEU A 126 2.34 -9.69 5.59
N ARG A 127 1.56 -10.76 5.43
CA ARG A 127 0.92 -11.07 4.16
C ARG A 127 -0.49 -10.51 4.11
N THR A 128 -0.82 -9.92 2.96
CA THR A 128 -2.20 -9.51 2.68
C THR A 128 -3.04 -10.75 2.37
N PRO A 129 -4.38 -10.64 2.40
CA PRO A 129 -5.25 -11.75 1.97
C PRO A 129 -4.95 -12.25 0.56
N SER A 130 -4.45 -11.39 -0.31
CA SER A 130 -4.06 -11.76 -1.67
C SER A 130 -2.67 -12.40 -1.76
N GLY A 131 -1.94 -12.52 -0.64
CA GLY A 131 -0.67 -13.20 -0.58
C GLY A 131 0.57 -12.33 -0.81
N ASN A 132 0.43 -11.02 -0.79
CA ASN A 132 1.53 -10.09 -0.97
C ASN A 132 2.09 -9.60 0.36
N ASN A 133 3.39 -9.30 0.38
CA ASN A 133 4.04 -8.83 1.60
C ASN A 133 3.93 -7.32 1.74
N VAL A 134 3.56 -6.86 2.93
CA VAL A 134 3.46 -5.43 3.23
C VAL A 134 4.10 -5.14 4.59
N PRO A 135 4.62 -3.92 4.81
CA PRO A 135 5.16 -3.55 6.11
C PRO A 135 4.05 -3.32 7.11
N ALA A 136 4.19 -3.90 8.28
CA ALA A 136 3.22 -3.74 9.36
C ALA A 136 3.96 -3.88 10.69
N TYR A 137 3.32 -3.46 11.78
CA TYR A 137 3.90 -3.66 13.10
C TYR A 137 3.60 -5.06 13.63
N ASP A 138 4.52 -5.61 14.41
CA ASP A 138 4.30 -6.91 15.05
C ASP A 138 3.14 -6.81 16.06
N LEU A 139 2.73 -7.96 16.58
CA LEU A 139 1.55 -8.02 17.45
C LEU A 139 1.75 -7.22 18.74
N GLU A 140 2.92 -7.32 19.36
CA GLU A 140 3.22 -6.61 20.63
C GLU A 140 3.15 -5.10 20.42
N ARG A 141 3.79 -4.59 19.38
CA ARG A 141 3.75 -3.17 19.05
C ARG A 141 2.32 -2.72 18.75
N THR A 142 1.58 -3.53 18.00
CA THR A 142 0.21 -3.22 17.61
C THR A 142 -0.69 -3.10 18.84
N ILE A 143 -0.58 -4.02 19.77
CA ILE A 143 -1.37 -3.98 21.00
C ILE A 143 -1.05 -2.72 21.80
N CYS A 144 0.24 -2.38 21.93
CA CYS A 144 0.65 -1.16 22.63
C CYS A 144 0.07 0.09 21.97
N ASP A 145 0.10 0.15 20.63
CA ASP A 145 -0.43 1.29 19.89
C ASP A 145 -1.93 1.44 20.06
N VAL A 146 -2.68 0.34 20.02
CA VAL A 146 -4.14 0.35 20.20
C VAL A 146 -4.50 0.84 21.59
N ILE A 147 -3.81 0.33 22.63
CA ILE A 147 -4.06 0.75 24.01
C ILE A 147 -3.77 2.24 24.18
N ARG A 148 -2.63 2.70 23.67
CA ARG A 148 -2.23 4.10 23.78
C ARG A 148 -3.20 5.04 23.08
N SER A 149 -3.75 4.61 21.95
CA SER A 149 -4.62 5.43 21.12
C SER A 149 -6.11 5.29 21.44
N ARG A 150 -6.50 4.38 22.34
CA ARG A 150 -7.92 4.10 22.59
C ARG A 150 -8.73 5.31 23.00
N ASN A 151 -8.11 6.24 23.73
CA ASN A 151 -8.80 7.48 24.15
C ASN A 151 -9.08 8.42 22.98
N LYS A 152 -8.40 8.22 21.86
CA LYS A 152 -8.59 9.02 20.65
C LYS A 152 -9.54 8.36 19.67
N LEU A 153 -9.95 7.13 19.96
CA LEU A 153 -10.84 6.35 19.10
C LEU A 153 -12.30 6.47 19.52
N GLY A 154 -12.51 7.02 20.69
CA GLY A 154 -13.83 7.12 21.32
C GLY A 154 -14.83 8.02 20.64
#